data_acd8fa519602b4034068d4964e84828e
#
_entry.id   acd8fa519602b4034068d4964e84828e
#
_cell.length_a   1.000
_cell.length_b   1.000
_cell.length_c   1.000
_cell.angle_alpha   90.00
_cell.angle_beta   90.00
_cell.angle_gamma   90.00
#
_symmetry.space_group_name_H-M   'P 1'
#
loop_
_entity.id
_entity.type
_entity.pdbx_description
1 polymer ?
#
loop_
_entity_poly.entity_id
_entity_poly.type
_entity_poly.pdbx_seq_one_letter_code
_entity_poly.pdbx_strand_id
1 'polypeptide(L)'
;MADKYIRNNAGTLTEQEATVTSLGAGSAGEIPALDGTGRLDQSMMPVGIGPDVSQLTASEALAAGDFVNVYNDAGTAKVRKADATTAGKQCHGYVLASFNNGDPATVYFEGSNTQVTGATPGTVFLSTSAGGFAATAPSGAGNVVQRLGVAVSTTEINFERTLHYVLA
;
A
#
# COMPACT_ATOMS: atom_id res chain seq x y z
N MET A 1 16.96 7.16 22.68
CA MET A 1 16.51 7.25 24.10
C MET A 1 15.08 7.72 24.01
N ALA A 2 14.11 6.99 24.57
CA ALA A 2 12.72 7.43 24.56
C ALA A 2 12.57 8.66 25.45
N ASP A 3 11.74 9.62 25.05
CA ASP A 3 11.41 10.79 25.84
C ASP A 3 10.63 10.36 27.08
N LYS A 4 10.83 11.04 28.21
CA LYS A 4 10.24 10.71 29.49
C LYS A 4 9.43 11.89 30.03
N TYR A 5 8.42 11.59 30.79
CA TYR A 5 7.59 12.57 31.51
C TYR A 5 7.36 12.19 32.96
N ILE A 6 6.99 13.15 33.78
CA ILE A 6 6.65 12.91 35.18
C ILE A 6 5.16 12.66 35.30
N ARG A 7 4.80 11.50 35.83
CA ARG A 7 3.41 11.10 36.12
C ARG A 7 3.17 11.14 37.62
N ASN A 8 2.04 11.73 38.03
CA ASN A 8 1.56 11.59 39.40
C ASN A 8 0.76 10.29 39.50
N ASN A 9 1.32 9.31 40.21
CA ASN A 9 0.68 8.05 40.49
C ASN A 9 0.21 8.03 41.94
N ALA A 10 -1.06 8.35 42.18
CA ALA A 10 -1.70 8.38 43.52
C ALA A 10 -0.89 9.20 44.57
N GLY A 11 -0.36 10.36 44.18
CA GLY A 11 0.39 11.26 45.08
C GLY A 11 1.91 11.06 45.00
N THR A 12 2.40 10.02 44.32
CA THR A 12 3.84 9.79 44.11
C THR A 12 4.23 10.21 42.68
N LEU A 13 5.23 11.05 42.56
CA LEU A 13 5.78 11.43 41.28
C LEU A 13 6.73 10.35 40.79
N THR A 14 6.45 9.80 39.61
CA THR A 14 7.27 8.77 38.93
C THR A 14 7.65 9.21 37.53
N GLU A 15 8.86 8.84 37.10
CA GLU A 15 9.29 9.00 35.70
C GLU A 15 8.68 7.87 34.86
N GLN A 16 8.05 8.23 33.76
CA GLN A 16 7.42 7.31 32.80
C GLN A 16 7.96 7.57 31.41
N GLU A 17 8.25 6.53 30.65
CA GLU A 17 8.57 6.67 29.22
C GLU A 17 7.33 6.98 28.39
N ALA A 18 7.48 7.87 27.40
CA ALA A 18 6.46 8.13 26.42
C ALA A 18 6.37 6.95 25.43
N THR A 19 5.18 6.62 25.00
CA THR A 19 4.89 5.46 24.16
C THR A 19 5.03 5.82 22.67
N VAL A 20 5.92 5.13 21.96
CA VAL A 20 6.12 5.30 20.50
C VAL A 20 5.16 4.42 19.69
N THR A 21 4.71 3.28 20.23
CA THR A 21 3.80 2.34 19.59
C THR A 21 2.68 1.98 20.55
N SER A 22 1.42 2.05 20.12
CA SER A 22 0.28 1.70 20.95
C SER A 22 0.03 0.19 21.00
N LEU A 23 -0.22 -0.35 22.19
CA LEU A 23 -0.72 -1.70 22.43
C LEU A 23 -2.25 -1.73 22.57
N GLY A 24 -2.94 -0.75 22.00
CA GLY A 24 -4.38 -0.60 22.13
C GLY A 24 -4.78 -0.27 23.57
N ALA A 25 -5.73 -1.01 24.15
CA ALA A 25 -6.21 -0.78 25.51
C ALA A 25 -5.10 -0.87 26.58
N GLY A 26 -4.01 -1.61 26.32
CA GLY A 26 -2.85 -1.71 27.21
C GLY A 26 -2.08 -0.41 27.38
N SER A 27 -2.16 0.50 26.39
CA SER A 27 -1.53 1.82 26.42
C SER A 27 -2.47 2.94 26.89
N ALA A 28 -3.61 2.60 27.47
CA ALA A 28 -4.56 3.60 27.95
C ALA A 28 -3.94 4.47 29.07
N GLY A 29 -3.97 5.79 28.85
CA GLY A 29 -3.42 6.77 29.79
C GLY A 29 -1.91 7.03 29.65
N GLU A 30 -1.25 6.44 28.66
CA GLU A 30 0.13 6.78 28.27
C GLU A 30 0.15 8.04 27.38
N ILE A 31 1.30 8.72 27.35
CA ILE A 31 1.52 9.88 26.47
C ILE A 31 2.20 9.40 25.20
N PRO A 32 1.65 9.69 24.01
CA PRO A 32 2.27 9.38 22.74
C PRO A 32 3.58 10.15 22.53
N ALA A 33 4.59 9.50 21.95
CA ALA A 33 5.79 10.13 21.45
C ALA A 33 5.89 9.96 19.93
N LEU A 34 6.62 10.85 19.27
CA LEU A 34 7.00 10.69 17.87
C LEU A 34 8.09 9.62 17.75
N ASP A 35 8.08 8.88 16.65
CA ASP A 35 9.10 7.91 16.32
C ASP A 35 10.43 8.58 15.89
N GLY A 36 11.46 7.80 15.58
CA GLY A 36 12.76 8.28 15.13
C GLY A 36 12.73 9.07 13.81
N THR A 37 11.61 9.10 13.11
CA THR A 37 11.37 9.91 11.88
C THR A 37 10.55 11.17 12.15
N GLY A 38 10.18 11.43 13.40
CA GLY A 38 9.38 12.58 13.83
C GLY A 38 7.89 12.45 13.52
N ARG A 39 7.35 11.22 13.45
CA ARG A 39 5.94 10.94 13.14
C ARG A 39 5.28 10.12 14.25
N LEU A 40 3.96 10.22 14.36
CA LEU A 40 3.16 9.28 15.17
C LEU A 40 3.10 7.93 14.47
N ASP A 41 3.29 6.86 15.25
CA ASP A 41 3.09 5.50 14.76
C ASP A 41 1.61 5.28 14.40
N GLN A 42 1.38 4.50 13.35
CA GLN A 42 0.03 4.24 12.85
C GLN A 42 -0.87 3.54 13.88
N SER A 43 -0.30 2.76 14.81
CA SER A 43 -1.04 2.12 15.90
C SER A 43 -1.72 3.11 16.86
N MET A 44 -1.30 4.39 16.83
CA MET A 44 -1.89 5.48 17.63
C MET A 44 -3.05 6.18 16.92
N MET A 45 -3.30 5.85 15.66
CA MET A 45 -4.38 6.45 14.89
C MET A 45 -5.69 5.71 15.15
N PRO A 46 -6.85 6.39 15.15
CA PRO A 46 -8.15 5.73 15.22
C PRO A 46 -8.31 4.69 14.10
N VAL A 47 -9.03 3.61 14.38
CA VAL A 47 -9.39 2.59 13.40
C VAL A 47 -10.10 3.25 12.21
N GLY A 48 -9.61 2.98 10.98
CA GLY A 48 -10.12 3.58 9.74
C GLY A 48 -9.44 4.89 9.33
N ILE A 49 -8.46 5.38 10.11
CA ILE A 49 -7.58 6.47 9.69
C ILE A 49 -6.22 5.87 9.35
N GLY A 50 -5.90 5.87 8.08
CA GLY A 50 -4.65 5.29 7.55
C GLY A 50 -4.84 4.85 6.10
N PRO A 51 -3.78 4.39 5.44
CA PRO A 51 -3.91 3.85 4.09
C PRO A 51 -4.80 2.59 4.11
N ASP A 52 -5.63 2.44 3.07
CA ASP A 52 -6.40 1.20 2.85
C ASP A 52 -5.42 0.10 2.43
N VAL A 53 -5.04 -0.75 3.37
CA VAL A 53 -4.04 -1.80 3.18
C VAL A 53 -4.52 -3.16 3.67
N SER A 54 -4.01 -4.21 3.03
CA SER A 54 -4.17 -5.59 3.50
C SER A 54 -2.89 -6.38 3.31
N GLN A 55 -2.62 -7.34 4.19
CA GLN A 55 -1.55 -8.32 3.98
C GLN A 55 -2.12 -9.55 3.28
N LEU A 56 -1.57 -9.86 2.11
CA LEU A 56 -1.97 -10.99 1.28
C LEU A 56 -0.73 -11.80 0.87
N THR A 57 -0.87 -13.11 0.79
CA THR A 57 0.23 -13.97 0.34
C THR A 57 0.56 -13.68 -1.13
N ALA A 58 1.80 -13.32 -1.42
CA ALA A 58 2.31 -13.19 -2.78
C ALA A 58 2.38 -14.57 -3.46
N SER A 59 1.79 -14.72 -4.64
CA SER A 59 1.84 -15.96 -5.42
C SER A 59 2.97 -15.99 -6.45
N GLU A 60 3.74 -14.92 -6.52
CA GLU A 60 4.94 -14.76 -7.33
C GLU A 60 5.82 -13.66 -6.72
N ALA A 61 7.05 -13.48 -7.21
CA ALA A 61 7.91 -12.39 -6.77
C ALA A 61 7.34 -11.03 -7.23
N LEU A 62 7.18 -10.12 -6.27
CA LEU A 62 6.74 -8.75 -6.49
C LEU A 62 7.91 -7.80 -6.26
N ALA A 63 8.07 -6.81 -7.11
CA ALA A 63 9.02 -5.72 -6.92
C ALA A 63 8.35 -4.50 -6.28
N ALA A 64 9.12 -3.66 -5.58
CA ALA A 64 8.61 -2.38 -5.10
C ALA A 64 8.10 -1.55 -6.30
N GLY A 65 6.89 -0.99 -6.17
CA GLY A 65 6.22 -0.24 -7.22
C GLY A 65 5.30 -1.05 -8.12
N ASP A 66 5.32 -2.40 -8.05
CA ASP A 66 4.43 -3.23 -8.87
C ASP A 66 2.95 -2.95 -8.57
N PHE A 67 2.17 -2.79 -9.63
CA PHE A 67 0.70 -2.82 -9.56
C PHE A 67 0.23 -4.28 -9.54
N VAL A 68 -0.74 -4.57 -8.66
CA VAL A 68 -1.06 -5.95 -8.31
C VAL A 68 -2.55 -6.27 -8.45
N ASN A 69 -2.81 -7.55 -8.71
CA ASN A 69 -4.13 -8.15 -8.81
C ASN A 69 -4.36 -9.10 -7.62
N VAL A 70 -5.45 -8.89 -6.90
CA VAL A 70 -5.92 -9.83 -5.87
C VAL A 70 -6.85 -10.84 -6.53
N TYR A 71 -6.64 -12.12 -6.27
CA TYR A 71 -7.44 -13.20 -6.83
C TYR A 71 -7.70 -14.30 -5.81
N ASN A 72 -8.69 -15.13 -6.10
CA ASN A 72 -9.01 -16.28 -5.29
C ASN A 72 -8.20 -17.50 -5.75
N ASP A 73 -7.39 -18.05 -4.86
CA ASP A 73 -6.67 -19.31 -5.04
C ASP A 73 -7.23 -20.38 -4.10
N ALA A 74 -8.10 -21.21 -4.62
CA ALA A 74 -8.76 -22.29 -3.87
C ALA A 74 -9.40 -21.83 -2.53
N GLY A 75 -10.08 -20.69 -2.53
CA GLY A 75 -10.75 -20.13 -1.36
C GLY A 75 -9.89 -19.15 -0.55
N THR A 76 -8.61 -18.99 -0.88
CA THR A 76 -7.68 -18.07 -0.21
C THR A 76 -7.39 -16.87 -1.12
N ALA A 77 -7.49 -15.66 -0.57
CA ALA A 77 -7.07 -14.46 -1.30
C ALA A 77 -5.55 -14.41 -1.39
N LYS A 78 -5.03 -14.33 -2.61
CA LYS A 78 -3.62 -14.12 -2.91
C LYS A 78 -3.41 -12.93 -3.82
N VAL A 79 -2.17 -12.48 -3.92
CA VAL A 79 -1.77 -11.33 -4.75
C VAL A 79 -0.73 -11.76 -5.78
N ARG A 80 -0.86 -11.23 -7.00
CA ARG A 80 0.05 -11.40 -8.14
C ARG A 80 0.20 -10.08 -8.89
N LYS A 81 1.13 -9.98 -9.83
CA LYS A 81 1.24 -8.82 -10.71
C LYS A 81 -0.03 -8.63 -11.54
N ALA A 82 -0.50 -7.40 -11.62
CA ALA A 82 -1.55 -7.02 -12.55
C ALA A 82 -0.99 -7.01 -13.98
N ASP A 83 -1.83 -7.36 -14.97
CA ASP A 83 -1.40 -7.53 -16.35
C ASP A 83 -2.56 -7.22 -17.29
N ALA A 84 -2.35 -6.29 -18.21
CA ALA A 84 -3.35 -5.89 -19.18
C ALA A 84 -3.57 -6.92 -20.30
N THR A 85 -2.67 -7.88 -20.50
CA THR A 85 -2.81 -8.90 -21.56
C THR A 85 -3.76 -10.04 -21.22
N THR A 86 -4.18 -10.13 -19.95
CA THR A 86 -4.96 -11.25 -19.45
C THR A 86 -6.21 -10.77 -18.72
N ALA A 87 -7.39 -11.08 -19.24
CA ALA A 87 -8.66 -10.84 -18.56
C ALA A 87 -8.65 -11.51 -17.16
N GLY A 88 -9.13 -10.80 -16.14
CA GLY A 88 -9.07 -11.26 -14.74
C GLY A 88 -7.79 -10.93 -14.01
N LYS A 89 -6.81 -10.26 -14.65
CA LYS A 89 -5.61 -9.72 -14.01
C LYS A 89 -5.61 -8.18 -13.90
N GLN A 90 -6.78 -7.57 -13.86
CA GLN A 90 -6.92 -6.13 -13.62
C GLN A 90 -6.23 -5.73 -12.30
N CYS A 91 -5.81 -4.48 -12.23
CA CYS A 91 -5.18 -3.92 -11.05
C CYS A 91 -6.19 -3.69 -9.92
N HIS A 92 -5.84 -4.09 -8.70
CA HIS A 92 -6.60 -3.82 -7.48
C HIS A 92 -5.83 -2.95 -6.49
N GLY A 93 -4.51 -2.84 -6.62
CA GLY A 93 -3.65 -2.11 -5.72
C GLY A 93 -2.20 -2.10 -6.18
N TYR A 94 -1.30 -1.73 -5.29
CA TYR A 94 0.15 -1.72 -5.54
C TYR A 94 0.92 -2.11 -4.28
N VAL A 95 2.22 -2.38 -4.42
CA VAL A 95 3.13 -2.68 -3.31
C VAL A 95 4.27 -1.65 -3.26
N LEU A 96 4.72 -1.28 -2.05
CA LEU A 96 5.83 -0.33 -1.84
C LEU A 96 7.16 -1.01 -1.48
N ALA A 97 7.15 -2.33 -1.30
CA ALA A 97 8.33 -3.14 -1.01
C ALA A 97 8.37 -4.37 -1.91
N SER A 98 9.55 -5.00 -2.02
CA SER A 98 9.71 -6.26 -2.74
C SER A 98 9.35 -7.43 -1.83
N PHE A 99 8.70 -8.45 -2.41
CA PHE A 99 8.28 -9.68 -1.72
C PHE A 99 8.63 -10.90 -2.58
N ASN A 100 9.06 -12.00 -1.94
CA ASN A 100 9.22 -13.26 -2.64
C ASN A 100 7.88 -14.00 -2.75
N ASN A 101 7.84 -15.00 -3.63
CA ASN A 101 6.71 -15.92 -3.68
C ASN A 101 6.50 -16.59 -2.30
N GLY A 102 5.30 -16.53 -1.77
CA GLY A 102 4.91 -17.04 -0.46
C GLY A 102 4.99 -16.04 0.69
N ASP A 103 5.62 -14.88 0.50
CA ASP A 103 5.71 -13.85 1.53
C ASP A 103 4.37 -13.13 1.76
N PRO A 104 4.10 -12.63 2.99
CA PRO A 104 2.97 -11.75 3.26
C PRO A 104 3.26 -10.34 2.69
N ALA A 105 2.69 -10.03 1.53
CA ALA A 105 2.83 -8.74 0.88
C ALA A 105 1.81 -7.73 1.39
N THR A 106 2.25 -6.53 1.75
CA THR A 106 1.36 -5.41 2.07
C THR A 106 0.90 -4.75 0.78
N VAL A 107 -0.40 -4.87 0.49
CA VAL A 107 -1.06 -4.29 -0.68
C VAL A 107 -1.78 -3.01 -0.27
N TYR A 108 -1.52 -1.93 -0.99
CA TYR A 108 -2.18 -0.63 -0.86
C TYR A 108 -3.28 -0.52 -1.92
N PHE A 109 -4.53 -0.25 -1.51
CA PHE A 109 -5.67 -0.20 -2.41
C PHE A 109 -5.97 1.20 -2.96
N GLU A 110 -5.32 2.23 -2.41
CA GLU A 110 -5.38 3.63 -2.86
C GLU A 110 -4.16 4.41 -2.38
N GLY A 111 -3.95 5.61 -2.93
CA GLY A 111 -2.90 6.53 -2.51
C GLY A 111 -1.69 6.56 -3.44
N SER A 112 -0.56 7.09 -2.94
CA SER A 112 0.64 7.35 -3.75
C SER A 112 1.58 6.16 -3.82
N ASN A 113 1.76 5.61 -5.03
CA ASN A 113 2.85 4.69 -5.32
C ASN A 113 4.12 5.49 -5.64
N THR A 114 5.03 5.55 -4.66
CA THR A 114 6.29 6.31 -4.72
C THR A 114 7.50 5.45 -5.14
N GLN A 115 7.26 4.21 -5.54
CA GLN A 115 8.31 3.26 -5.94
C GLN A 115 8.35 3.00 -7.46
N VAL A 116 7.62 3.80 -8.22
CA VAL A 116 7.67 3.76 -9.70
C VAL A 116 8.85 4.56 -10.23
N THR A 117 9.27 4.29 -11.46
CA THR A 117 10.32 5.03 -12.16
C THR A 117 9.95 5.24 -13.62
N GLY A 118 10.36 6.37 -14.20
CA GLY A 118 10.15 6.67 -15.62
C GLY A 118 8.70 7.00 -15.99
N ALA A 119 7.87 7.37 -15.03
CA ALA A 119 6.53 7.86 -15.31
C ALA A 119 6.58 9.22 -16.02
N THR A 120 5.62 9.46 -16.90
CA THR A 120 5.38 10.78 -17.48
C THR A 120 4.18 11.40 -16.78
N PRO A 121 4.28 12.63 -16.24
CA PRO A 121 3.14 13.29 -15.60
C PRO A 121 1.89 13.28 -16.48
N GLY A 122 0.76 12.88 -15.90
CA GLY A 122 -0.51 12.74 -16.59
C GLY A 122 -1.20 11.41 -16.31
N THR A 123 -2.24 11.10 -17.09
CA THR A 123 -3.01 9.85 -16.92
C THR A 123 -2.15 8.62 -17.21
N VAL A 124 -2.29 7.60 -16.36
CA VAL A 124 -1.61 6.32 -16.53
C VAL A 124 -2.60 5.16 -16.55
N PHE A 125 -2.25 4.13 -17.30
CA PHE A 125 -3.05 2.92 -17.52
C PHE A 125 -2.26 1.67 -17.10
N LEU A 126 -2.98 0.57 -16.87
CA LEU A 126 -2.38 -0.74 -16.67
C LEU A 126 -1.60 -1.15 -17.92
N SER A 127 -0.35 -1.58 -17.72
CA SER A 127 0.56 -1.99 -18.79
C SER A 127 0.29 -3.43 -19.25
N THR A 128 0.70 -3.73 -20.47
CA THR A 128 0.87 -5.09 -20.98
C THR A 128 2.11 -5.79 -20.40
N SER A 129 2.99 -5.06 -19.71
CA SER A 129 4.06 -5.65 -18.89
C SER A 129 3.55 -5.88 -17.47
N ALA A 130 3.62 -7.11 -16.99
CA ALA A 130 3.10 -7.49 -15.67
C ALA A 130 3.70 -6.62 -14.54
N GLY A 131 2.84 -6.10 -13.66
CA GLY A 131 3.19 -5.18 -12.57
C GLY A 131 3.40 -3.73 -13.00
N GLY A 132 3.44 -3.44 -14.29
CA GLY A 132 3.79 -2.13 -14.83
C GLY A 132 2.60 -1.20 -15.11
N PHE A 133 2.94 0.02 -15.50
CA PHE A 133 2.01 1.06 -15.97
C PHE A 133 2.43 1.56 -17.36
N ALA A 134 1.53 2.28 -18.04
CA ALA A 134 1.78 2.91 -19.33
C ALA A 134 1.08 4.27 -19.43
N ALA A 135 1.68 5.21 -20.19
CA ALA A 135 1.07 6.52 -20.47
C ALA A 135 -0.08 6.45 -21.49
N THR A 136 -0.17 5.34 -22.24
CA THR A 136 -1.22 5.09 -23.23
C THR A 136 -1.98 3.81 -22.89
N ALA A 137 -3.29 3.82 -23.15
CA ALA A 137 -4.12 2.64 -22.97
C ALA A 137 -3.68 1.50 -23.90
N PRO A 138 -3.70 0.23 -23.44
CA PRO A 138 -3.53 -0.93 -24.30
C PRO A 138 -4.58 -0.94 -25.43
N SER A 139 -4.20 -1.37 -26.64
CA SER A 139 -5.07 -1.34 -27.83
C SER A 139 -5.25 -2.71 -28.50
N GLY A 140 -4.59 -3.77 -28.02
CA GLY A 140 -4.72 -5.12 -28.56
C GLY A 140 -6.06 -5.76 -28.18
N ALA A 141 -6.67 -6.54 -29.08
CA ALA A 141 -7.85 -7.34 -28.79
C ALA A 141 -7.59 -8.27 -27.59
N GLY A 142 -8.56 -8.40 -26.71
CA GLY A 142 -8.45 -9.15 -25.45
C GLY A 142 -7.73 -8.42 -24.31
N ASN A 143 -7.14 -7.25 -24.56
CA ASN A 143 -6.45 -6.50 -23.51
C ASN A 143 -7.46 -5.84 -22.55
N VAL A 144 -7.02 -5.75 -21.29
CA VAL A 144 -7.70 -5.02 -20.23
C VAL A 144 -7.31 -3.55 -20.31
N VAL A 145 -8.27 -2.67 -20.53
CA VAL A 145 -8.06 -1.23 -20.42
C VAL A 145 -8.54 -0.79 -19.04
N GLN A 146 -7.60 -0.34 -18.22
CA GLN A 146 -7.86 0.20 -16.89
C GLN A 146 -6.98 1.41 -16.64
N ARG A 147 -7.60 2.54 -16.29
CA ARG A 147 -6.88 3.70 -15.77
C ARG A 147 -6.40 3.38 -14.34
N LEU A 148 -5.12 3.63 -14.05
CA LEU A 148 -4.55 3.44 -12.71
C LEU A 148 -4.55 4.72 -11.87
N GLY A 149 -4.71 5.87 -12.50
CA GLY A 149 -4.65 7.15 -11.82
C GLY A 149 -3.85 8.19 -12.59
N VAL A 150 -3.07 9.00 -11.87
CA VAL A 150 -2.29 10.11 -12.43
C VAL A 150 -0.85 10.05 -11.93
N ALA A 151 0.13 10.04 -12.84
CA ALA A 151 1.52 10.30 -12.49
C ALA A 151 1.67 11.79 -12.15
N VAL A 152 2.12 12.09 -10.94
CA VAL A 152 2.36 13.45 -10.46
C VAL A 152 3.82 13.86 -10.61
N SER A 153 4.70 12.87 -10.80
CA SER A 153 6.12 13.06 -11.12
C SER A 153 6.65 11.85 -11.90
N THR A 154 7.94 11.82 -12.18
CA THR A 154 8.61 10.67 -12.81
C THR A 154 8.75 9.47 -11.90
N THR A 155 8.51 9.64 -10.59
CA THR A 155 8.71 8.62 -9.55
C THR A 155 7.48 8.41 -8.66
N GLU A 156 6.34 9.03 -9.00
CA GLU A 156 5.14 8.94 -8.18
C GLU A 156 3.88 8.89 -9.03
N ILE A 157 3.03 7.92 -8.74
CA ILE A 157 1.69 7.78 -9.31
C ILE A 157 0.68 7.81 -8.16
N ASN A 158 -0.24 8.78 -8.20
CA ASN A 158 -1.41 8.76 -7.33
C ASN A 158 -2.39 7.73 -7.90
N PHE A 159 -2.46 6.57 -7.23
CA PHE A 159 -3.27 5.43 -7.64
C PHE A 159 -4.70 5.60 -7.15
N GLU A 160 -5.63 5.38 -8.07
CA GLU A 160 -7.06 5.34 -7.82
C GLU A 160 -7.65 4.12 -8.55
N ARG A 161 -8.26 3.21 -7.81
CA ARG A 161 -8.90 2.03 -8.43
C ARG A 161 -10.09 2.45 -9.27
N THR A 162 -10.04 2.19 -10.58
CA THR A 162 -11.12 2.48 -11.51
C THR A 162 -11.73 1.20 -12.09
N LEU A 163 -12.87 1.36 -12.75
CA LEU A 163 -13.45 0.30 -13.57
C LEU A 163 -12.52 -0.03 -14.75
N HIS A 164 -12.64 -1.26 -15.25
CA HIS A 164 -11.91 -1.75 -16.41
C HIS A 164 -12.88 -2.35 -17.43
N TYR A 165 -12.41 -2.48 -18.66
CA TYR A 165 -13.10 -3.20 -19.72
C TYR A 165 -12.09 -3.99 -20.55
N VAL A 166 -12.57 -5.04 -21.24
CA VAL A 166 -11.76 -5.89 -22.12
C VAL A 166 -12.11 -5.52 -23.56
N LEU A 167 -11.05 -5.28 -24.36
CA LEU A 167 -11.21 -4.98 -25.78
C LEU A 167 -11.67 -6.24 -26.54
N ALA A 168 -12.57 -6.04 -27.49
CA ALA A 168 -13.05 -7.10 -28.38
C ALA A 168 -12.06 -7.41 -29.48
#